data_7c492139aeadc5d4845acd2000b140f8
#
_entry.id   7c492139aeadc5d4845acd2000b140f8
#
_cell.length_a   1.000
_cell.length_b   1.000
_cell.length_c   1.000
_cell.angle_alpha   90.00
_cell.angle_beta   90.00
_cell.angle_gamma   90.00
#
_symmetry.space_group_name_H-M   'P 1'
#
loop_
_entity.id
_entity.type
_entity.pdbx_description
1 polymer ?
#
loop_
_entity_poly.entity_id
_entity_poly.type
_entity_poly.pdbx_seq_one_letter_code
_entity_poly.pdbx_strand_id
1 'polypeptide(L)'
;MKKKQVMLALTAAAGLSLTALYSAPAAQAAPLHDISVSMPSSDFYIIKAGKLNVRTEPNHKGKILGTLSSEQKVTVNGFANADWAQIQFEGKKAYISTHFLMKTASQAKTAKQTAFYAPTPENGKAKQLSSGTEVTLLGWGFSENGGFDFTWAFVDYGGVKGYIQSKDLQIR
;
A
#
# COMPACT_ATOMS: atom_id res chain seq x y z
N MET A 1 -26.59 29.55 70.06
CA MET A 1 -26.28 28.37 69.18
C MET A 1 -24.97 28.65 68.43
N LYS A 2 -23.93 27.91 68.74
CA LYS A 2 -22.53 28.21 68.34
C LYS A 2 -22.24 27.62 66.95
N LYS A 3 -21.89 28.48 65.99
CA LYS A 3 -21.37 28.05 64.70
C LYS A 3 -19.88 27.70 64.84
N LYS A 4 -19.49 26.44 64.61
CA LYS A 4 -18.13 26.04 64.53
C LYS A 4 -17.61 26.34 63.12
N GLN A 5 -16.63 27.24 63.03
CA GLN A 5 -15.83 27.41 61.82
C GLN A 5 -14.74 26.30 61.81
N VAL A 6 -14.67 25.54 60.73
CA VAL A 6 -13.58 24.64 60.45
C VAL A 6 -12.61 25.37 59.54
N MET A 7 -11.44 25.67 60.08
CA MET A 7 -10.30 26.22 59.33
C MET A 7 -9.69 25.07 58.50
N LEU A 8 -9.73 25.19 57.17
CA LEU A 8 -9.02 24.27 56.26
C LEU A 8 -7.66 24.86 55.97
N ALA A 9 -6.62 24.22 56.45
CA ALA A 9 -5.24 24.60 56.17
C ALA A 9 -4.90 24.23 54.72
N LEU A 10 -4.47 25.26 53.96
CA LEU A 10 -3.99 25.09 52.60
C LEU A 10 -2.51 24.76 52.61
N THR A 11 -2.13 23.50 52.48
CA THR A 11 -0.76 23.09 52.25
C THR A 11 -0.47 23.17 50.76
N ALA A 12 0.39 24.10 50.36
CA ALA A 12 0.91 24.19 49.01
C ALA A 12 1.92 23.05 48.79
N ALA A 13 1.52 22.05 48.05
CA ALA A 13 2.43 21.04 47.51
C ALA A 13 2.89 21.55 46.15
N ALA A 14 4.18 21.92 46.04
CA ALA A 14 4.84 22.19 44.76
C ALA A 14 4.94 20.88 43.97
N GLY A 15 4.01 20.69 43.04
CA GLY A 15 4.08 19.57 42.06
C GLY A 15 5.00 19.94 40.94
N LEU A 16 6.17 19.29 40.86
CA LEU A 16 6.99 19.26 39.65
C LEU A 16 6.18 18.57 38.57
N SER A 17 5.67 19.35 37.63
CA SER A 17 5.13 18.81 36.38
C SER A 17 6.27 18.31 35.50
N LEU A 18 6.57 17.03 35.57
CA LEU A 18 7.36 16.34 34.57
C LEU A 18 6.51 16.27 33.29
N THR A 19 6.67 17.24 32.40
CA THR A 19 6.20 17.10 31.02
C THR A 19 7.11 16.11 30.33
N ALA A 20 6.73 14.82 30.38
CA ALA A 20 7.30 13.83 29.49
C ALA A 20 6.93 14.24 28.06
N LEU A 21 7.88 14.82 27.34
CA LEU A 21 7.82 14.97 25.88
C LEU A 21 7.78 13.55 25.31
N TYR A 22 6.59 13.06 25.06
CA TYR A 22 6.40 11.87 24.24
C TYR A 22 6.78 12.28 22.81
N SER A 23 8.08 12.14 22.48
CA SER A 23 8.51 12.08 21.09
C SER A 23 7.95 10.79 20.54
N ALA A 24 6.83 10.87 19.81
CA ALA A 24 6.42 9.77 18.95
C ALA A 24 7.63 9.45 18.05
N PRO A 25 8.11 8.18 18.00
CA PRO A 25 9.11 7.84 17.04
C PRO A 25 8.55 8.18 15.66
N ALA A 26 9.27 9.02 14.91
CA ALA A 26 8.96 9.23 13.51
C ALA A 26 8.86 7.84 12.88
N ALA A 27 7.68 7.51 12.36
CA ALA A 27 7.50 6.28 11.61
C ALA A 27 8.46 6.37 10.42
N GLN A 28 9.64 5.78 10.59
CA GLN A 28 10.55 5.56 9.48
C GLN A 28 9.78 4.62 8.55
N ALA A 29 9.44 5.14 7.38
CA ALA A 29 8.95 4.31 6.28
C ALA A 29 9.98 3.19 6.11
N ALA A 30 9.60 1.96 6.46
CA ALA A 30 10.46 0.81 6.28
C ALA A 30 10.90 0.78 4.81
N PRO A 31 12.19 0.61 4.52
CA PRO A 31 12.64 0.53 3.14
C PRO A 31 11.91 -0.66 2.50
N LEU A 32 11.36 -0.45 1.30
CA LEU A 32 10.63 -1.44 0.50
C LEU A 32 11.47 -2.70 0.16
N HIS A 33 12.67 -2.83 0.69
CA HIS A 33 13.63 -3.89 0.39
C HIS A 33 13.28 -5.26 0.99
N ASP A 34 12.29 -5.34 1.91
CA ASP A 34 11.94 -6.60 2.57
C ASP A 34 10.61 -7.22 2.10
N ILE A 35 9.96 -6.61 1.10
CA ILE A 35 8.84 -7.26 0.45
C ILE A 35 9.42 -8.17 -0.64
N SER A 36 9.83 -9.37 -0.26
CA SER A 36 10.15 -10.46 -1.19
C SER A 36 8.87 -10.98 -1.87
N VAL A 37 8.07 -10.07 -2.43
CA VAL A 37 7.12 -10.43 -3.46
C VAL A 37 7.99 -10.64 -4.68
N SER A 38 8.08 -11.89 -5.17
CA SER A 38 8.69 -12.20 -6.46
C SER A 38 7.84 -11.50 -7.53
N MET A 39 8.11 -10.20 -7.73
CA MET A 39 7.47 -9.43 -8.78
C MET A 39 7.94 -10.04 -10.11
N PRO A 40 7.04 -10.37 -11.03
CA PRO A 40 7.45 -10.77 -12.37
C PRO A 40 8.36 -9.68 -12.94
N SER A 41 9.38 -10.07 -13.67
CA SER A 41 10.40 -9.19 -14.24
C SER A 41 9.84 -8.08 -15.14
N SER A 42 8.60 -8.23 -15.58
CA SER A 42 7.80 -7.19 -16.25
C SER A 42 6.32 -7.52 -16.11
N ASP A 43 5.51 -6.52 -15.74
CA ASP A 43 4.08 -6.66 -15.60
C ASP A 43 3.35 -5.56 -16.37
N PHE A 44 2.12 -5.83 -16.79
CA PHE A 44 1.36 -4.91 -17.63
C PHE A 44 0.34 -4.13 -16.82
N TYR A 45 0.29 -2.83 -17.12
CA TYR A 45 -0.66 -1.90 -16.51
C TYR A 45 -1.36 -1.06 -17.58
N ILE A 46 -2.53 -0.57 -17.28
CA ILE A 46 -3.32 0.33 -18.12
C ILE A 46 -3.33 1.71 -17.46
N ILE A 47 -3.11 2.75 -18.24
CA ILE A 47 -3.16 4.14 -17.80
C ILE A 47 -4.63 4.57 -17.63
N LYS A 48 -4.98 5.06 -16.45
CA LYS A 48 -6.35 5.55 -16.14
C LYS A 48 -6.46 7.06 -16.05
N ALA A 49 -5.38 7.80 -16.31
CA ALA A 49 -5.40 9.26 -16.44
C ALA A 49 -5.59 9.67 -17.91
N GLY A 50 -6.23 10.81 -18.18
CA GLY A 50 -6.34 11.36 -19.53
C GLY A 50 -4.97 11.59 -20.17
N LYS A 51 -4.02 12.14 -19.39
CA LYS A 51 -2.58 12.23 -19.72
C LYS A 51 -1.77 11.96 -18.46
N LEU A 52 -0.76 11.10 -18.56
CA LEU A 52 0.16 10.76 -17.47
C LEU A 52 1.57 11.19 -17.84
N ASN A 53 2.17 12.08 -17.05
CA ASN A 53 3.54 12.52 -17.27
C ASN A 53 4.54 11.38 -17.02
N VAL A 54 5.48 11.22 -17.94
CA VAL A 54 6.66 10.37 -17.82
C VAL A 54 7.83 11.23 -17.36
N ARG A 55 8.52 10.82 -16.30
CA ARG A 55 9.56 11.64 -15.66
C ARG A 55 10.91 10.93 -15.56
N THR A 56 11.98 11.74 -15.47
CA THR A 56 13.35 11.24 -15.28
C THR A 56 13.59 10.65 -13.88
N GLU A 57 12.81 11.05 -12.88
CA GLU A 57 12.97 10.70 -11.47
C GLU A 57 11.64 10.30 -10.84
N PRO A 58 11.65 9.45 -9.80
CA PRO A 58 10.43 8.99 -9.12
C PRO A 58 9.90 10.04 -8.13
N ASN A 59 9.66 11.26 -8.63
CA ASN A 59 9.08 12.37 -7.87
C ASN A 59 8.49 13.44 -8.81
N HIS A 60 7.72 14.37 -8.25
CA HIS A 60 7.07 15.44 -9.02
C HIS A 60 8.02 16.51 -9.57
N LYS A 61 9.28 16.57 -9.08
CA LYS A 61 10.31 17.52 -9.53
C LYS A 61 11.10 16.99 -10.73
N GLY A 62 11.09 15.66 -10.96
CA GLY A 62 11.74 15.04 -12.12
C GLY A 62 11.28 15.67 -13.43
N LYS A 63 12.24 15.92 -14.34
CA LYS A 63 11.94 16.48 -15.67
C LYS A 63 10.95 15.60 -16.42
N ILE A 64 9.96 16.22 -17.07
CA ILE A 64 9.00 15.52 -17.93
C ILE A 64 9.70 15.18 -19.26
N LEU A 65 9.69 13.89 -19.60
CA LEU A 65 10.22 13.34 -20.87
C LEU A 65 9.14 13.27 -21.94
N GLY A 66 7.89 13.08 -21.53
CA GLY A 66 6.74 12.94 -22.41
C GLY A 66 5.49 12.60 -21.62
N THR A 67 4.45 12.16 -22.32
CA THR A 67 3.16 11.77 -21.72
C THR A 67 2.65 10.45 -22.29
N LEU A 68 1.93 9.69 -21.47
CA LEU A 68 1.15 8.53 -21.86
C LEU A 68 -0.33 8.88 -21.85
N SER A 69 -1.10 8.28 -22.76
CA SER A 69 -2.53 8.54 -22.91
C SER A 69 -3.37 7.55 -22.09
N SER A 70 -4.64 7.93 -21.84
CA SER A 70 -5.63 7.04 -21.24
C SER A 70 -5.76 5.74 -22.03
N GLU A 71 -6.02 4.65 -21.30
CA GLU A 71 -6.19 3.28 -21.79
C GLU A 71 -4.94 2.69 -22.48
N GLN A 72 -3.84 3.43 -22.54
CA GLN A 72 -2.58 2.90 -23.06
C GLN A 72 -2.05 1.82 -22.12
N LYS A 73 -1.67 0.67 -22.71
CA LYS A 73 -0.99 -0.41 -21.99
C LYS A 73 0.49 -0.09 -21.86
N VAL A 74 1.03 -0.24 -20.67
CA VAL A 74 2.44 0.00 -20.36
C VAL A 74 3.04 -1.19 -19.63
N THR A 75 4.30 -1.50 -19.95
CA THR A 75 5.09 -2.49 -19.20
C THR A 75 5.79 -1.79 -18.05
N VAL A 76 5.50 -2.22 -16.83
CA VAL A 76 6.18 -1.78 -15.61
C VAL A 76 7.31 -2.77 -15.32
N ASN A 77 8.54 -2.25 -15.24
CA ASN A 77 9.75 -3.05 -14.99
C ASN A 77 10.11 -3.15 -13.50
N GLY A 78 9.40 -2.42 -12.66
CA GLY A 78 9.58 -2.40 -11.22
C GLY A 78 8.96 -1.16 -10.59
N PHE A 79 9.14 -1.00 -9.29
CA PHE A 79 8.65 0.14 -8.53
C PHE A 79 9.81 0.79 -7.77
N ALA A 80 9.90 2.12 -7.85
CA ALA A 80 10.86 2.87 -7.06
C ALA A 80 10.35 3.03 -5.61
N ASN A 81 9.04 3.16 -5.44
CA ASN A 81 8.31 3.18 -4.17
C ASN A 81 6.82 2.95 -4.45
N ALA A 82 5.97 3.12 -3.43
CA ALA A 82 4.51 2.96 -3.55
C ALA A 82 3.87 3.87 -4.61
N ASP A 83 4.42 5.07 -4.82
CA ASP A 83 3.85 6.12 -5.67
C ASP A 83 4.42 6.14 -7.09
N TRP A 84 5.54 5.44 -7.35
CA TRP A 84 6.28 5.54 -8.60
C TRP A 84 6.67 4.20 -9.19
N ALA A 85 6.16 3.93 -10.40
CA ALA A 85 6.52 2.78 -11.22
C ALA A 85 7.65 3.13 -12.19
N GLN A 86 8.57 2.19 -12.39
CA GLN A 86 9.65 2.29 -13.37
C GLN A 86 9.21 1.66 -14.68
N ILE A 87 9.45 2.37 -15.77
CA ILE A 87 9.17 1.94 -17.15
C ILE A 87 10.38 2.19 -18.05
N GLN A 88 10.33 1.63 -19.27
CA GLN A 88 11.15 2.08 -20.38
C GLN A 88 10.36 3.09 -21.23
N PHE A 89 10.92 4.26 -21.46
CA PHE A 89 10.33 5.28 -22.34
C PHE A 89 11.38 5.77 -23.33
N GLU A 90 11.12 5.57 -24.63
CA GLU A 90 12.09 5.86 -25.70
C GLU A 90 13.49 5.28 -25.44
N GLY A 91 13.52 4.02 -24.97
CA GLY A 91 14.78 3.29 -24.68
C GLY A 91 15.49 3.72 -23.39
N LYS A 92 14.92 4.64 -22.61
CA LYS A 92 15.51 5.16 -21.37
C LYS A 92 14.68 4.75 -20.16
N LYS A 93 15.35 4.56 -19.03
CA LYS A 93 14.68 4.38 -17.74
C LYS A 93 13.91 5.66 -17.39
N ALA A 94 12.64 5.50 -17.05
CA ALA A 94 11.74 6.58 -16.70
C ALA A 94 10.73 6.14 -15.64
N TYR A 95 9.96 7.09 -15.12
CA TYR A 95 9.03 6.86 -14.02
C TYR A 95 7.67 7.48 -14.29
N ILE A 96 6.63 6.78 -13.83
CA ILE A 96 5.23 7.22 -13.88
C ILE A 96 4.58 7.00 -12.53
N SER A 97 3.57 7.81 -12.19
CA SER A 97 2.86 7.67 -10.93
C SER A 97 1.97 6.43 -10.93
N THR A 98 2.02 5.65 -9.84
CA THR A 98 1.17 4.46 -9.63
C THR A 98 -0.29 4.80 -9.41
N HIS A 99 -0.62 6.02 -8.96
CA HIS A 99 -1.98 6.48 -8.70
C HIS A 99 -2.91 6.40 -9.93
N PHE A 100 -2.32 6.36 -11.12
CA PHE A 100 -3.05 6.31 -12.39
C PHE A 100 -2.85 4.99 -13.13
N LEU A 101 -2.38 3.96 -12.45
CA LEU A 101 -2.15 2.64 -13.02
C LEU A 101 -3.20 1.64 -12.55
N MET A 102 -3.70 0.85 -13.48
CA MET A 102 -4.52 -0.32 -13.21
C MET A 102 -3.76 -1.55 -13.72
N LYS A 103 -3.49 -2.49 -12.81
CA LYS A 103 -2.85 -3.75 -13.18
C LYS A 103 -3.75 -4.55 -14.13
N THR A 104 -3.18 -5.13 -15.18
CA THR A 104 -3.90 -6.17 -15.94
C THR A 104 -3.89 -7.48 -15.16
N ALA A 105 -5.00 -8.21 -15.25
CA ALA A 105 -5.15 -9.48 -14.55
C ALA A 105 -4.04 -10.48 -14.92
N SER A 106 -3.50 -11.18 -13.94
CA SER A 106 -2.51 -12.25 -14.12
C SER A 106 -2.79 -13.42 -13.19
N GLN A 107 -2.28 -14.62 -13.55
CA GLN A 107 -2.47 -15.80 -12.72
C GLN A 107 -1.49 -15.81 -11.55
N ALA A 108 -1.99 -16.24 -10.40
CA ALA A 108 -1.19 -16.45 -9.20
C ALA A 108 -1.72 -17.67 -8.44
N LYS A 109 -0.92 -18.16 -7.48
CA LYS A 109 -1.36 -19.18 -6.54
C LYS A 109 -0.89 -18.86 -5.14
N THR A 110 -1.58 -19.36 -4.13
CA THR A 110 -1.13 -19.25 -2.76
C THR A 110 0.13 -20.08 -2.54
N ALA A 111 1.17 -19.49 -1.96
CA ALA A 111 2.43 -20.15 -1.64
C ALA A 111 2.31 -21.04 -0.37
N LYS A 112 1.38 -20.69 0.49
CA LYS A 112 1.05 -21.38 1.75
C LYS A 112 -0.42 -21.19 2.08
N GLN A 113 -0.89 -21.79 3.17
CA GLN A 113 -2.22 -21.48 3.70
C GLN A 113 -2.29 -20.01 4.09
N THR A 114 -3.35 -19.32 3.64
CA THR A 114 -3.52 -17.88 3.86
C THR A 114 -4.98 -17.49 4.00
N ALA A 115 -5.23 -16.32 4.62
CA ALA A 115 -6.56 -15.74 4.77
C ALA A 115 -6.94 -14.92 3.54
N PHE A 116 -8.14 -15.17 3.02
CA PHE A 116 -8.77 -14.38 1.97
C PHE A 116 -9.87 -13.51 2.59
N TYR A 117 -9.74 -12.21 2.41
CA TYR A 117 -10.63 -11.18 2.97
C TYR A 117 -11.55 -10.64 1.88
N ALA A 118 -12.78 -11.15 1.79
CA ALA A 118 -13.81 -10.61 0.91
C ALA A 118 -14.44 -9.34 1.52
N PRO A 119 -14.93 -8.38 0.70
CA PRO A 119 -15.61 -7.16 1.18
C PRO A 119 -16.88 -7.47 2.00
N THR A 120 -17.55 -8.57 1.68
CA THR A 120 -18.70 -9.11 2.44
C THR A 120 -18.39 -10.54 2.83
N PRO A 121 -17.60 -10.76 3.91
CA PRO A 121 -17.24 -12.11 4.32
C PRO A 121 -18.47 -12.83 4.86
N GLU A 122 -18.65 -14.07 4.44
CA GLU A 122 -19.64 -14.96 5.07
C GLU A 122 -19.31 -15.06 6.56
N ASN A 123 -20.28 -14.74 7.43
CA ASN A 123 -20.14 -14.74 8.89
C ASN A 123 -19.03 -13.82 9.47
N GLY A 124 -18.63 -12.76 8.74
CA GLY A 124 -17.63 -11.79 9.22
C GLY A 124 -16.21 -12.33 9.37
N LYS A 125 -15.91 -13.52 8.82
CA LYS A 125 -14.60 -14.18 8.93
C LYS A 125 -13.92 -14.31 7.57
N ALA A 126 -12.59 -14.16 7.57
CA ALA A 126 -11.80 -14.46 6.39
C ALA A 126 -11.87 -15.96 6.04
N LYS A 127 -11.99 -16.26 4.75
CA LYS A 127 -11.93 -17.64 4.25
C LYS A 127 -10.47 -18.10 4.25
N GLN A 128 -10.21 -19.31 4.74
CA GLN A 128 -8.87 -19.90 4.65
C GLN A 128 -8.69 -20.59 3.30
N LEU A 129 -7.66 -20.21 2.57
CA LEU A 129 -7.25 -20.86 1.32
C LEU A 129 -6.04 -21.75 1.59
N SER A 130 -6.05 -22.96 1.06
CA SER A 130 -4.92 -23.90 1.16
C SER A 130 -3.75 -23.44 0.27
N SER A 131 -2.54 -23.93 0.56
CA SER A 131 -1.38 -23.77 -0.34
C SER A 131 -1.70 -24.32 -1.73
N GLY A 132 -1.23 -23.62 -2.77
CA GLY A 132 -1.46 -24.00 -4.18
C GLY A 132 -2.81 -23.59 -4.75
N THR A 133 -3.69 -22.91 -3.96
CA THR A 133 -4.97 -22.42 -4.47
C THR A 133 -4.74 -21.38 -5.58
N GLU A 134 -5.31 -21.62 -6.75
CA GLU A 134 -5.26 -20.70 -7.89
C GLU A 134 -6.16 -19.49 -7.65
N VAL A 135 -5.63 -18.30 -7.97
CA VAL A 135 -6.35 -17.03 -7.91
C VAL A 135 -5.94 -16.16 -9.09
N THR A 136 -6.78 -15.21 -9.47
CA THR A 136 -6.44 -14.18 -10.45
C THR A 136 -6.01 -12.92 -9.71
N LEU A 137 -4.76 -12.50 -9.87
CA LEU A 137 -4.26 -11.23 -9.33
C LEU A 137 -4.79 -10.08 -10.19
N LEU A 138 -5.58 -9.19 -9.59
CA LEU A 138 -6.21 -8.04 -10.22
C LEU A 138 -5.47 -6.73 -9.95
N GLY A 139 -4.69 -6.66 -8.86
CA GLY A 139 -3.99 -5.44 -8.45
C GLY A 139 -3.36 -5.56 -7.06
N TRP A 140 -3.10 -4.42 -6.51
CA TRP A 140 -2.52 -4.24 -5.18
C TRP A 140 -3.50 -3.49 -4.28
N GLY A 141 -3.25 -3.48 -2.99
CA GLY A 141 -3.89 -2.55 -2.08
C GLY A 141 -3.57 -1.10 -2.43
N PHE A 142 -4.24 -0.16 -1.76
CA PHE A 142 -3.95 1.26 -1.88
C PHE A 142 -3.49 1.81 -0.53
N SER A 143 -2.43 2.61 -0.58
CA SER A 143 -1.98 3.39 0.56
C SER A 143 -2.94 4.57 0.83
N GLU A 144 -2.85 5.17 2.00
CA GLU A 144 -3.65 6.35 2.35
C GLU A 144 -3.43 7.52 1.37
N ASN A 145 -2.26 7.61 0.76
CA ASN A 145 -1.91 8.62 -0.23
C ASN A 145 -2.35 8.28 -1.65
N GLY A 146 -2.99 7.10 -1.86
CA GLY A 146 -3.49 6.66 -3.16
C GLY A 146 -2.49 5.91 -4.03
N GLY A 147 -1.22 5.76 -3.61
CA GLY A 147 -0.25 4.87 -4.25
C GLY A 147 -0.53 3.39 -3.92
N PHE A 148 0.26 2.49 -4.47
CA PHE A 148 0.06 1.06 -4.19
C PHE A 148 0.52 0.68 -2.79
N ASP A 149 -0.29 -0.13 -2.10
CA ASP A 149 0.13 -0.89 -0.92
C ASP A 149 0.44 -2.33 -1.33
N PHE A 150 1.73 -2.62 -1.51
CA PHE A 150 2.20 -3.95 -1.89
C PHE A 150 2.10 -4.99 -0.78
N THR A 151 1.67 -4.64 0.42
CA THR A 151 1.38 -5.58 1.50
C THR A 151 0.17 -6.46 1.14
N TRP A 152 -0.76 -5.91 0.37
CA TRP A 152 -2.00 -6.54 -0.01
C TRP A 152 -2.13 -6.73 -1.53
N ALA A 153 -2.45 -7.94 -1.94
CA ALA A 153 -2.84 -8.28 -3.30
C ALA A 153 -4.36 -8.32 -3.41
N PHE A 154 -4.91 -7.60 -4.36
CA PHE A 154 -6.32 -7.66 -4.73
C PHE A 154 -6.52 -8.79 -5.74
N VAL A 155 -7.30 -9.78 -5.38
CA VAL A 155 -7.45 -11.01 -6.17
C VAL A 155 -8.90 -11.37 -6.41
N ASP A 156 -9.14 -12.18 -7.44
CA ASP A 156 -10.40 -12.90 -7.66
C ASP A 156 -10.19 -14.38 -7.32
N TYR A 157 -11.03 -14.91 -6.47
CA TYR A 157 -11.10 -16.32 -6.13
C TYR A 157 -12.52 -16.84 -6.35
N GLY A 158 -12.70 -17.64 -7.40
CA GLY A 158 -13.99 -18.24 -7.73
C GLY A 158 -15.11 -17.21 -8.02
N GLY A 159 -14.77 -16.07 -8.62
CA GLY A 159 -15.71 -14.97 -8.91
C GLY A 159 -15.93 -14.01 -7.74
N VAL A 160 -15.30 -14.25 -6.59
CA VAL A 160 -15.34 -13.35 -5.42
C VAL A 160 -14.04 -12.56 -5.35
N LYS A 161 -14.14 -11.23 -5.36
CA LYS A 161 -12.98 -10.34 -5.21
C LYS A 161 -12.69 -10.10 -3.75
N GLY A 162 -11.39 -10.00 -3.42
CA GLY A 162 -10.95 -9.77 -2.05
C GLY A 162 -9.44 -9.59 -1.97
N TYR A 163 -8.91 -9.64 -0.75
CA TYR A 163 -7.51 -9.37 -0.47
C TYR A 163 -6.82 -10.58 0.17
N ILE A 164 -5.57 -10.77 -0.23
CA ILE A 164 -4.62 -11.73 0.37
C ILE A 164 -3.34 -10.97 0.67
N GLN A 165 -2.59 -11.35 1.70
CA GLN A 165 -1.25 -10.79 1.93
C GLN A 165 -0.33 -11.18 0.77
N SER A 166 0.29 -10.19 0.12
CA SER A 166 1.08 -10.40 -1.10
C SER A 166 2.24 -11.39 -0.91
N LYS A 167 2.85 -11.40 0.29
CA LYS A 167 3.91 -12.37 0.67
C LYS A 167 3.47 -13.83 0.64
N ASP A 168 2.16 -14.07 0.62
CA ASP A 168 1.57 -15.41 0.62
C ASP A 168 1.18 -15.87 -0.80
N LEU A 169 1.49 -15.06 -1.82
CA LEU A 169 1.25 -15.36 -3.24
C LEU A 169 2.54 -15.67 -4.00
N GLN A 170 2.41 -16.57 -4.94
CA GLN A 170 3.38 -16.84 -5.99
C GLN A 170 2.76 -16.41 -7.32
N ILE A 171 3.31 -15.33 -7.92
CA ILE A 171 2.87 -14.77 -9.20
C ILE A 171 3.57 -15.54 -10.31
N ARG A 172 2.86 -15.85 -11.41
CA ARG A 172 3.37 -16.57 -12.58
C ARG A 172 3.65 -15.60 -13.72
#